data_432f23ca0ac07e18374fdd001b8c00a4
#
_entry.id   432f23ca0ac07e18374fdd001b8c00a4
#
_cell.length_a   1.000
_cell.length_b   1.000
_cell.length_c   1.000
_cell.angle_alpha   90.00
_cell.angle_beta   90.00
_cell.angle_gamma   90.00
#
_symmetry.space_group_name_H-M   'P 1'
#
loop_
_entity.id
_entity.type
_entity.pdbx_description
1 polymer ?
#
loop_
_entity_poly.entity_id
_entity_poly.type
_entity_poly.pdbx_seq_one_letter_code
_entity_poly.pdbx_strand_id
1 'polypeptide(L)'
;MQIFGQNVDIGTLSLVGILAFFIFRFLKFRKIKARMNDFVTAGALIIDVRSPEEFSSSCNAKSQNIPLSVLPARLHELDKTKKVIVCCASGGRSAMAKNILQQNGFSDVVNAGPWQNTVC
;
A
#
# COMPACT_ATOMS: atom_id res chain seq x y z
N MET A 1 -1.92 -35.41 15.99
CA MET A 1 -1.02 -34.45 16.65
C MET A 1 -1.63 -34.03 17.99
N GLN A 2 -0.86 -34.16 19.04
CA GLN A 2 -1.33 -33.74 20.39
C GLN A 2 -0.51 -32.54 20.84
N ILE A 3 -1.21 -31.50 21.33
CA ILE A 3 -0.61 -30.33 21.95
C ILE A 3 -1.29 -30.16 23.31
N PHE A 4 -0.50 -30.20 24.38
CA PHE A 4 -1.01 -30.08 25.77
C PHE A 4 -2.12 -31.09 26.13
N GLY A 5 -2.01 -32.32 25.63
CA GLY A 5 -2.97 -33.39 25.91
C GLY A 5 -4.28 -33.31 25.13
N GLN A 6 -4.40 -32.39 24.18
CA GLN A 6 -5.59 -32.27 23.30
C GLN A 6 -5.22 -32.65 21.87
N ASN A 7 -6.16 -33.30 21.19
CA ASN A 7 -6.02 -33.59 19.78
C ASN A 7 -6.40 -32.34 18.97
N VAL A 8 -5.44 -31.80 18.22
CA VAL A 8 -5.67 -30.67 17.32
C VAL A 8 -5.64 -31.23 15.89
N ASP A 9 -6.74 -31.09 15.17
CA ASP A 9 -6.82 -31.56 13.80
C ASP A 9 -6.21 -30.54 12.81
N ILE A 10 -5.96 -31.01 11.58
CA ILE A 10 -5.38 -30.16 10.53
C ILE A 10 -6.32 -29.00 10.16
N GLY A 11 -7.62 -29.25 10.21
CA GLY A 11 -8.62 -28.20 9.92
C GLY A 11 -8.55 -27.05 10.90
N THR A 12 -8.44 -27.35 12.20
CA THR A 12 -8.32 -26.32 13.25
C THR A 12 -7.02 -25.53 13.10
N LEU A 13 -5.92 -26.19 12.78
CA LEU A 13 -4.63 -25.53 12.55
C LEU A 13 -4.70 -24.61 11.33
N SER A 14 -5.35 -25.01 10.24
CA SER A 14 -5.56 -24.19 9.06
C SER A 14 -6.38 -22.94 9.36
N LEU A 15 -7.47 -23.07 10.12
CA LEU A 15 -8.31 -21.93 10.50
C LEU A 15 -7.56 -20.92 11.36
N VAL A 16 -6.79 -21.40 12.32
CA VAL A 16 -5.92 -20.55 13.17
C VAL A 16 -4.89 -19.81 12.32
N GLY A 17 -4.25 -20.50 11.38
CA GLY A 17 -3.29 -19.89 10.48
C GLY A 17 -3.89 -18.81 9.59
N ILE A 18 -5.08 -19.05 9.04
CA ILE A 18 -5.80 -18.07 8.21
C ILE A 18 -6.16 -16.85 9.05
N LEU A 19 -6.72 -17.05 10.24
CA LEU A 19 -7.09 -15.96 11.13
C LEU A 19 -5.88 -15.13 11.54
N ALA A 20 -4.76 -15.77 11.88
CA ALA A 20 -3.52 -15.09 12.22
C ALA A 20 -2.99 -14.25 11.04
N PHE A 21 -3.08 -14.77 9.81
CA PHE A 21 -2.69 -14.07 8.60
C PHE A 21 -3.52 -12.78 8.40
N PHE A 22 -4.85 -12.87 8.55
CA PHE A 22 -5.73 -11.70 8.42
C PHE A 22 -5.49 -10.67 9.52
N ILE A 23 -5.29 -11.11 10.76
CA ILE A 23 -4.95 -10.22 11.88
C ILE A 23 -3.63 -9.51 11.61
N PHE A 24 -2.61 -10.24 11.15
CA PHE A 24 -1.30 -9.65 10.81
C PHE A 24 -1.43 -8.59 9.73
N ARG A 25 -2.17 -8.87 8.65
CA ARG A 25 -2.42 -7.90 7.57
C ARG A 25 -3.17 -6.67 8.08
N PHE A 26 -4.19 -6.88 8.91
CA PHE A 26 -4.98 -5.78 9.48
C PHE A 26 -4.11 -4.87 10.34
N LEU A 27 -3.28 -5.44 11.23
CA LEU A 27 -2.37 -4.66 12.07
C LEU A 27 -1.32 -3.92 11.25
N LYS A 28 -0.80 -4.54 10.19
CA LYS A 28 0.15 -3.91 9.27
C LYS A 28 -0.48 -2.70 8.58
N PHE A 29 -1.70 -2.84 8.08
CA PHE A 29 -2.40 -1.73 7.43
C PHE A 29 -2.75 -0.60 8.41
N ARG A 30 -3.11 -0.93 9.64
CA ARG A 30 -3.32 0.09 10.68
C ARG A 30 -2.06 0.90 10.96
N LYS A 31 -0.91 0.26 11.03
CA LYS A 31 0.39 0.94 11.19
C LYS A 31 0.69 1.88 10.04
N ILE A 32 0.48 1.42 8.80
CA ILE A 32 0.69 2.24 7.62
C ILE A 32 -0.20 3.47 7.66
N LYS A 33 -1.50 3.29 7.93
CA LYS A 33 -2.47 4.39 7.97
C LYS A 33 -2.12 5.42 9.04
N ALA A 34 -1.69 5.00 10.22
CA ALA A 34 -1.29 5.90 11.30
C ALA A 34 -0.09 6.77 10.92
N ARG A 35 0.83 6.25 10.08
CA ARG A 35 2.03 6.98 9.64
C ARG A 35 1.77 7.92 8.47
N MET A 36 0.69 7.70 7.71
CA MET A 36 0.42 8.50 6.50
C MET A 36 0.21 9.97 6.81
N ASN A 37 -0.46 10.28 7.90
CA ASN A 37 -0.70 11.67 8.29
C ASN A 37 0.62 12.43 8.53
N ASP A 38 1.57 11.80 9.21
CA ASP A 38 2.88 12.39 9.46
C ASP A 38 3.64 12.62 8.15
N PHE A 39 3.60 11.67 7.22
CA PHE A 39 4.27 11.79 5.93
C PHE A 39 3.69 12.92 5.09
N VAL A 40 2.36 13.03 5.02
CA VAL A 40 1.68 14.07 4.26
C VAL A 40 1.96 15.45 4.85
N THR A 41 1.95 15.58 6.16
CA THR A 41 2.29 16.82 6.86
C THR A 41 3.74 17.25 6.56
N ALA A 42 4.64 16.29 6.40
CA ALA A 42 6.04 16.55 6.05
C ALA A 42 6.25 16.84 4.55
N GLY A 43 5.21 16.87 3.74
CA GLY A 43 5.29 17.21 2.32
C GLY A 43 5.43 16.03 1.37
N ALA A 44 5.12 14.82 1.80
CA ALA A 44 5.15 13.64 0.93
C ALA A 44 4.14 13.75 -0.21
N LEU A 45 4.50 13.20 -1.38
CA LEU A 45 3.59 13.10 -2.52
C LEU A 45 2.79 11.79 -2.41
N ILE A 46 1.49 11.85 -2.65
CA ILE A 46 0.64 10.66 -2.71
C ILE A 46 0.27 10.41 -4.16
N ILE A 47 0.70 9.28 -4.69
CA ILE A 47 0.47 8.88 -6.07
C ILE A 47 -0.43 7.64 -6.09
N ASP A 48 -1.63 7.80 -6.63
CA ASP A 48 -2.59 6.72 -6.83
C ASP A 48 -2.37 6.16 -8.24
N VAL A 49 -1.95 4.90 -8.33
CA VAL A 49 -1.60 4.26 -9.60
C VAL A 49 -2.74 3.41 -10.18
N ARG A 50 -3.96 3.61 -9.67
CA ARG A 50 -5.16 2.98 -10.25
C ARG A 50 -5.51 3.59 -11.59
N SER A 51 -6.48 2.98 -12.29
CA SER A 51 -7.01 3.57 -13.52
C SER A 51 -7.71 4.91 -13.24
N PRO A 52 -7.84 5.78 -14.27
CA PRO A 52 -8.57 7.06 -14.11
C PRO A 52 -10.02 6.85 -13.68
N GLU A 53 -10.68 5.79 -14.14
CA GLU A 53 -12.06 5.47 -13.79
C GLU A 53 -12.20 5.11 -12.31
N GLU A 54 -11.31 4.28 -11.80
CA GLU A 54 -11.28 3.95 -10.37
C GLU A 54 -11.05 5.20 -9.52
N PHE A 55 -10.11 6.03 -9.92
CA PHE A 55 -9.76 7.27 -9.23
C PHE A 55 -10.91 8.26 -9.20
N SER A 56 -11.61 8.43 -10.31
CA SER A 56 -12.73 9.37 -10.39
C SER A 56 -13.94 8.91 -9.57
N SER A 57 -14.10 7.60 -9.37
CA SER A 57 -15.19 7.08 -8.53
C SER A 57 -15.01 7.41 -7.06
N SER A 58 -13.79 7.30 -6.55
CA SER A 58 -13.46 7.62 -5.16
C SER A 58 -11.94 7.66 -4.99
N CYS A 59 -11.43 8.67 -4.31
CA CYS A 59 -10.00 8.85 -4.10
C CYS A 59 -9.71 9.75 -2.90
N ASN A 60 -8.44 9.79 -2.50
CA ASN A 60 -7.97 10.83 -1.59
C ASN A 60 -7.78 12.13 -2.37
N ALA A 61 -8.44 13.20 -1.94
CA ALA A 61 -8.38 14.51 -2.62
C ALA A 61 -6.95 15.10 -2.67
N LYS A 62 -6.06 14.65 -1.80
CA LYS A 62 -4.66 15.09 -1.76
C LYS A 62 -3.75 14.25 -2.65
N SER A 63 -4.27 13.19 -3.27
CA SER A 63 -3.50 12.31 -4.14
C SER A 63 -3.55 12.79 -5.58
N GLN A 64 -2.50 12.43 -6.32
CA GLN A 64 -2.41 12.61 -7.76
C GLN A 64 -2.58 11.26 -8.43
N ASN A 65 -3.42 11.18 -9.46
CA ASN A 65 -3.58 9.95 -10.22
C ASN A 65 -2.55 9.89 -11.35
N ILE A 66 -1.64 8.94 -11.26
CA ILE A 66 -0.73 8.55 -12.35
C ILE A 66 -0.88 7.04 -12.52
N PRO A 67 -1.72 6.58 -13.46
CA PRO A 67 -1.91 5.15 -13.66
C PRO A 67 -0.59 4.41 -13.89
N LEU A 68 -0.49 3.18 -13.38
CA LEU A 68 0.73 2.38 -13.46
C LEU A 68 1.26 2.27 -14.90
N SER A 69 0.36 2.12 -15.88
CA SER A 69 0.73 1.95 -17.29
C SER A 69 1.46 3.16 -17.89
N VAL A 70 1.23 4.36 -17.37
CA VAL A 70 1.85 5.60 -17.86
C VAL A 70 2.91 6.15 -16.92
N LEU A 71 3.07 5.54 -15.75
CA LEU A 71 4.02 6.01 -14.73
C LEU A 71 5.44 6.19 -15.28
N PRO A 72 6.01 5.22 -16.02
CA PRO A 72 7.38 5.38 -16.54
C PRO A 72 7.56 6.62 -17.42
N ALA A 73 6.54 7.01 -18.18
CA ALA A 73 6.59 8.18 -19.06
C ALA A 73 6.38 9.50 -18.31
N ARG A 74 5.89 9.45 -17.07
CA ARG A 74 5.53 10.62 -16.29
C ARG A 74 6.39 10.84 -15.04
N LEU A 75 7.47 10.11 -14.88
CA LEU A 75 8.38 10.24 -13.73
C LEU A 75 8.96 11.64 -13.61
N HIS A 76 9.16 12.36 -14.72
CA HIS A 76 9.70 13.72 -14.73
C HIS A 76 8.78 14.73 -14.05
N GLU A 77 7.50 14.40 -13.83
CA GLU A 77 6.54 15.26 -13.13
C GLU A 77 6.74 15.21 -11.60
N LEU A 78 7.53 14.27 -11.10
CA LEU A 78 7.69 14.03 -9.67
C LEU A 78 9.06 14.49 -9.18
N ASP A 79 9.07 15.06 -7.96
CA ASP A 79 10.29 15.49 -7.31
C ASP A 79 10.96 14.31 -6.59
N LYS A 80 12.14 13.90 -7.07
CA LYS A 80 12.89 12.76 -6.52
C LYS A 80 13.41 12.99 -5.10
N THR A 81 13.45 14.25 -4.64
CA THR A 81 13.91 14.58 -3.30
C THR A 81 12.84 14.40 -2.23
N LYS A 82 11.59 14.25 -2.65
CA LYS A 82 10.46 14.07 -1.74
C LYS A 82 10.18 12.61 -1.50
N LYS A 83 9.60 12.31 -0.31
CA LYS A 83 9.00 11.01 -0.05
C LYS A 83 7.78 10.84 -0.97
N VAL A 84 7.68 9.68 -1.62
CA VAL A 84 6.55 9.32 -2.48
C VAL A 84 5.79 8.17 -1.83
N ILE A 85 4.50 8.36 -1.66
CA ILE A 85 3.59 7.33 -1.16
C ILE A 85 2.80 6.84 -2.36
N VAL A 86 2.86 5.55 -2.66
CA VAL A 86 2.11 4.93 -3.74
C VAL A 86 0.97 4.08 -3.18
N CYS A 87 -0.17 4.12 -3.84
CA CYS A 87 -1.34 3.34 -3.46
C CYS A 87 -2.11 2.86 -4.70
N CYS A 88 -2.92 1.85 -4.50
CA CYS A 88 -3.82 1.32 -5.52
C CYS A 88 -5.07 0.72 -4.84
N ALA A 89 -5.78 -0.21 -5.48
CA ALA A 89 -6.96 -0.84 -4.87
C ALA A 89 -6.58 -1.82 -3.75
N SER A 90 -5.53 -2.65 -3.96
CA SER A 90 -5.17 -3.74 -3.04
C SER A 90 -3.69 -3.78 -2.65
N GLY A 91 -2.82 -3.04 -3.33
CA GLY A 91 -1.39 -2.99 -3.07
C GLY A 91 -0.50 -3.65 -4.13
N GLY A 92 -1.06 -4.42 -5.07
CA GLY A 92 -0.27 -5.10 -6.11
C GLY A 92 0.32 -4.13 -7.14
N ARG A 93 -0.50 -3.27 -7.72
CA ARG A 93 -0.05 -2.26 -8.68
C ARG A 93 0.90 -1.26 -8.01
N SER A 94 0.61 -0.85 -6.78
CA SER A 94 1.47 0.07 -6.05
C SER A 94 2.82 -0.54 -5.67
N ALA A 95 2.90 -1.85 -5.45
CA ALA A 95 4.17 -2.53 -5.27
C ALA A 95 5.04 -2.45 -6.53
N MET A 96 4.44 -2.63 -7.70
CA MET A 96 5.13 -2.46 -8.98
C MET A 96 5.56 -1.01 -9.20
N ALA A 97 4.70 -0.05 -8.86
CA ALA A 97 5.01 1.38 -8.94
C ALA A 97 6.20 1.75 -8.06
N LYS A 98 6.25 1.24 -6.84
CA LYS A 98 7.38 1.43 -5.94
C LYS A 98 8.69 0.95 -6.56
N ASN A 99 8.66 -0.21 -7.18
CA ASN A 99 9.84 -0.78 -7.85
C ASN A 99 10.30 0.11 -9.02
N ILE A 100 9.37 0.57 -9.86
CA ILE A 100 9.66 1.47 -10.98
C ILE A 100 10.31 2.77 -10.45
N LEU A 101 9.74 3.36 -9.42
CA LEU A 101 10.26 4.60 -8.83
C LEU A 101 11.67 4.41 -8.28
N GLN A 102 11.90 3.34 -7.53
CA GLN A 102 13.21 3.06 -6.93
C GLN A 102 14.28 2.84 -8.00
N GLN A 103 13.95 2.16 -9.09
CA GLN A 103 14.86 1.95 -10.22
C GLN A 103 15.20 3.24 -10.96
N ASN A 104 14.40 4.29 -10.79
CA ASN A 104 14.57 5.59 -11.46
C ASN A 104 15.03 6.70 -10.51
N GLY A 105 15.63 6.35 -9.39
CA GLY A 105 16.32 7.30 -8.52
C GLY A 105 15.49 7.89 -7.38
N PHE A 106 14.26 7.39 -7.17
CA PHE A 106 13.46 7.75 -6.01
C PHE A 106 13.86 6.87 -4.83
N SER A 107 14.57 7.44 -3.86
CA SER A 107 15.12 6.69 -2.73
C SER A 107 14.13 6.48 -1.59
N ASP A 108 13.09 7.29 -1.50
CA ASP A 108 12.16 7.29 -0.37
C ASP A 108 10.74 7.05 -0.87
N VAL A 109 10.40 5.78 -1.06
CA VAL A 109 9.08 5.35 -1.58
C VAL A 109 8.43 4.40 -0.60
N VAL A 110 7.18 4.68 -0.25
CA VAL A 110 6.35 3.86 0.64
C VAL A 110 5.15 3.33 -0.13
N ASN A 111 4.93 2.02 -0.06
CA ASN A 111 3.71 1.40 -0.57
C ASN A 111 2.66 1.38 0.54
N ALA A 112 1.64 2.22 0.41
CA ALA A 112 0.53 2.28 1.37
C ALA A 112 -0.47 1.14 1.19
N GLY A 113 -0.41 0.41 0.07
CA GLY A 113 -1.39 -0.62 -0.27
C GLY A 113 -2.69 -0.01 -0.77
N PRO A 114 -3.85 -0.37 -0.21
CA PRO A 114 -5.12 0.24 -0.58
C PRO A 114 -5.11 1.77 -0.40
N TRP A 115 -5.69 2.48 -1.36
CA TRP A 115 -5.71 3.96 -1.31
C TRP A 115 -6.40 4.52 -0.06
N GLN A 116 -7.34 3.75 0.53
CA GLN A 116 -8.01 4.14 1.77
C GLN A 116 -7.03 4.32 2.94
N ASN A 117 -5.89 3.66 2.90
CA ASN A 117 -4.85 3.81 3.92
C ASN A 117 -4.18 5.19 3.88
N THR A 118 -4.32 5.94 2.79
CA THR A 118 -3.78 7.30 2.65
C THR A 118 -4.72 8.38 3.18
N VAL A 119 -5.96 8.02 3.45
CA VAL A 119 -6.98 8.95 3.96
C VAL A 119 -6.88 9.00 5.49
N CYS A 120 -6.79 10.21 6.02
CA CYS A 120 -6.72 10.44 7.46
C CYS A 120 -8.10 10.71 8.07
#